data_930eb5cff56b9ad987d27df4147591cf
#
_entry.id   930eb5cff56b9ad987d27df4147591cf
#
_cell.length_a   1.000
_cell.length_b   1.000
_cell.length_c   1.000
_cell.angle_alpha   90.00
_cell.angle_beta   90.00
_cell.angle_gamma   90.00
#
_symmetry.space_group_name_H-M   'P 1'
#
loop_
_entity.id
_entity.type
_entity.pdbx_description
1 polymer ?
#
loop_
_entity_poly.entity_id
_entity_poly.type
_entity_poly.pdbx_seq_one_letter_code
_entity_poly.pdbx_strand_id
1 'polypeptide(L)'
;MSSFQNKRILVVDDSQTMRMFLFFQLIKLLPGVQLIEAVNGLDAIEKLNHEDVDLILTDMNMPELDGAGVVRAVRQVFKKDTPIILITTKGGHQDRERDLALGANGYFTKPLKIPEFREQILKYLV
;
A
#
# COMPACT_ATOMS: atom_id res chain seq x y z
N MET A 1 5.26 18.65 -17.05
CA MET A 1 5.73 17.36 -17.44
C MET A 1 5.56 16.34 -16.34
N SER A 2 4.77 15.34 -16.58
CA SER A 2 4.52 14.33 -15.56
C SER A 2 5.58 13.24 -15.61
N SER A 3 6.22 12.98 -14.48
CA SER A 3 7.21 11.91 -14.37
C SER A 3 6.61 10.63 -13.81
N PHE A 4 5.30 10.59 -13.53
CA PHE A 4 4.68 9.45 -12.86
C PHE A 4 3.61 8.74 -13.70
N GLN A 5 3.54 9.04 -15.00
CA GLN A 5 2.51 8.44 -15.86
C GLN A 5 2.63 6.92 -15.98
N ASN A 6 3.83 6.39 -15.84
CA ASN A 6 4.07 4.95 -15.95
C ASN A 6 4.09 4.26 -14.59
N LYS A 7 3.85 5.00 -13.51
CA LYS A 7 3.85 4.42 -12.17
C LYS A 7 2.43 4.01 -11.78
N ARG A 8 2.33 2.84 -11.17
CA ARG A 8 1.05 2.28 -10.73
C ARG A 8 1.11 1.99 -9.25
N ILE A 9 0.09 2.42 -8.52
CA ILE A 9 -0.02 2.17 -7.08
C ILE A 9 -1.32 1.44 -6.81
N LEU A 10 -1.23 0.31 -6.11
CA LEU A 10 -2.39 -0.42 -5.64
C LEU A 10 -2.71 0.05 -4.21
N VAL A 11 -3.93 0.51 -4.01
CA VAL A 11 -4.42 0.96 -2.70
C VAL A 11 -5.46 -0.04 -2.21
N VAL A 12 -5.17 -0.68 -1.09
CA VAL A 12 -6.01 -1.73 -0.52
C VAL A 12 -6.55 -1.28 0.82
N ASP A 13 -7.86 -1.13 0.91
CA ASP A 13 -8.53 -0.72 2.15
C ASP A 13 -10.01 -1.04 2.01
N ASP A 14 -10.63 -1.59 3.05
CA ASP A 14 -12.04 -1.90 3.03
C ASP A 14 -12.93 -0.67 3.25
N SER A 15 -12.33 0.46 3.61
CA SER A 15 -13.03 1.73 3.79
C SER A 15 -12.97 2.56 2.51
N GLN A 16 -14.11 2.80 1.90
CA GLN A 16 -14.18 3.66 0.72
C GLN A 16 -13.67 5.07 1.02
N THR A 17 -14.03 5.60 2.19
CA THR A 17 -13.59 6.93 2.60
C THR A 17 -12.06 7.01 2.67
N MET A 18 -11.43 5.98 3.23
CA MET A 18 -9.97 5.97 3.33
C MET A 18 -9.32 5.83 1.97
N ARG A 19 -9.88 4.97 1.08
CA ARG A 19 -9.34 4.87 -0.27
C ARG A 19 -9.41 6.20 -1.01
N MET A 20 -10.53 6.91 -0.88
CA MET A 20 -10.67 8.22 -1.51
C MET A 20 -9.67 9.23 -0.96
N PHE A 21 -9.46 9.22 0.35
CA PHE A 21 -8.48 10.10 0.98
C PHE A 21 -7.08 9.83 0.43
N LEU A 22 -6.69 8.56 0.37
CA LEU A 22 -5.36 8.19 -0.14
C LEU A 22 -5.21 8.56 -1.62
N PHE A 23 -6.24 8.31 -2.42
CA PHE A 23 -6.22 8.68 -3.84
C PHE A 23 -5.98 10.16 -4.00
N PHE A 24 -6.70 10.98 -3.23
CA PHE A 24 -6.56 12.42 -3.30
C PHE A 24 -5.13 12.87 -2.98
N GLN A 25 -4.54 12.30 -1.93
CA GLN A 25 -3.17 12.63 -1.55
C GLN A 25 -2.17 12.20 -2.62
N LEU A 26 -2.37 11.01 -3.19
CA LEU A 26 -1.45 10.47 -4.18
C LEU A 26 -1.52 11.23 -5.50
N ILE A 27 -2.71 11.61 -5.94
CA ILE A 27 -2.88 12.38 -7.18
C ILE A 27 -2.18 13.73 -7.05
N LYS A 28 -2.29 14.36 -5.89
CA LYS A 28 -1.64 15.66 -5.66
C LYS A 28 -0.12 15.52 -5.63
N LEU A 29 0.37 14.45 -5.02
CA LEU A 29 1.82 14.25 -4.86
C LEU A 29 2.48 13.79 -6.16
N LEU A 30 1.78 12.96 -6.93
CA LEU A 30 2.36 12.25 -8.07
C LEU A 30 1.50 12.48 -9.32
N PRO A 31 1.60 13.66 -9.94
CA PRO A 31 0.78 13.94 -11.12
C PRO A 31 0.97 12.88 -12.21
N GLY A 32 -0.14 12.35 -12.70
CA GLY A 32 -0.13 11.33 -13.76
C GLY A 32 -0.06 9.90 -13.26
N VAL A 33 0.09 9.66 -11.96
CA VAL A 33 0.15 8.31 -11.41
C VAL A 33 -1.14 7.54 -11.70
N GLN A 34 -1.00 6.25 -11.97
CA GLN A 34 -2.14 5.36 -12.16
C GLN A 34 -2.47 4.68 -10.84
N LEU A 35 -3.71 4.80 -10.42
CA LEU A 35 -4.15 4.24 -9.13
C LEU A 35 -5.12 3.09 -9.38
N ILE A 36 -4.89 2.00 -8.68
CA ILE A 36 -5.72 0.81 -8.72
C ILE A 36 -6.24 0.59 -7.32
N GLU A 37 -7.54 0.35 -7.15
CA GLU A 37 -8.08 0.13 -5.83
C GLU A 37 -8.48 -1.32 -5.64
N ALA A 38 -8.34 -1.79 -4.41
CA ALA A 38 -8.84 -3.07 -3.98
C ALA A 38 -9.58 -2.88 -2.66
N VAL A 39 -10.70 -3.56 -2.50
CA VAL A 39 -11.58 -3.36 -1.36
C VAL A 39 -11.24 -4.25 -0.16
N ASN A 40 -10.38 -5.24 -0.38
CA ASN A 40 -9.87 -6.12 0.67
C ASN A 40 -8.66 -6.87 0.13
N GLY A 41 -8.08 -7.74 0.97
CA GLY A 41 -6.89 -8.49 0.59
C GLY A 41 -7.09 -9.46 -0.54
N LEU A 42 -8.26 -10.12 -0.59
CA LEU A 42 -8.56 -11.06 -1.68
C LEU A 42 -8.68 -10.32 -3.01
N ASP A 43 -9.32 -9.16 -3.01
CA ASP A 43 -9.43 -8.33 -4.19
C ASP A 43 -8.05 -7.84 -4.64
N ALA A 44 -7.17 -7.55 -3.68
CA ALA A 44 -5.79 -7.16 -3.99
C ALA A 44 -5.06 -8.28 -4.73
N ILE A 45 -5.20 -9.52 -4.28
CA ILE A 45 -4.58 -10.66 -4.94
C ILE A 45 -5.12 -10.81 -6.37
N GLU A 46 -6.42 -10.64 -6.55
CA GLU A 46 -7.05 -10.69 -7.88
C GLU A 46 -6.46 -9.64 -8.81
N LYS A 47 -6.32 -8.41 -8.32
CA LYS A 47 -5.73 -7.33 -9.12
C LYS A 47 -4.28 -7.64 -9.48
N LEU A 48 -3.51 -8.16 -8.53
CA LEU A 48 -2.10 -8.47 -8.76
C LEU A 48 -1.89 -9.64 -9.69
N ASN A 49 -2.88 -10.50 -9.87
CA ASN A 49 -2.83 -11.56 -10.87
C ASN A 49 -2.86 -11.02 -12.29
N HIS A 50 -3.40 -9.84 -12.48
CA HIS A 50 -3.60 -9.26 -13.80
C HIS A 50 -2.71 -8.07 -14.11
N GLU A 51 -2.15 -7.43 -13.09
CA GLU A 51 -1.36 -6.22 -13.29
C GLU A 51 -0.17 -6.18 -12.36
N ASP A 52 0.95 -5.67 -12.88
CA ASP A 52 2.09 -5.34 -12.04
C ASP A 52 1.91 -3.93 -11.52
N VAL A 53 2.35 -3.70 -10.29
CA VAL A 53 2.31 -2.36 -9.70
C VAL A 53 3.69 -2.01 -9.14
N ASP A 54 3.90 -0.73 -8.94
CA ASP A 54 5.19 -0.21 -8.46
C ASP A 54 5.21 -0.02 -6.95
N LEU A 55 4.04 0.04 -6.34
CA LEU A 55 3.91 0.25 -4.90
C LEU A 55 2.55 -0.26 -4.46
N ILE A 56 2.52 -0.87 -3.28
CA ILE A 56 1.28 -1.33 -2.66
C ILE A 56 1.11 -0.60 -1.33
N LEU A 57 -0.03 0.06 -1.15
CA LEU A 57 -0.45 0.63 0.12
C LEU A 57 -1.61 -0.21 0.61
N THR A 58 -1.47 -0.86 1.74
CA THR A 58 -2.54 -1.72 2.24
C THR A 58 -2.84 -1.46 3.70
N ASP A 59 -4.13 -1.40 4.02
CA ASP A 59 -4.59 -1.41 5.40
C ASP A 59 -4.20 -2.77 6.00
N MET A 60 -3.84 -2.77 7.25
CA MET A 60 -3.50 -3.99 7.97
C MET A 60 -4.74 -4.76 8.39
N ASN A 61 -5.76 -4.05 8.82
CA ASN A 61 -6.94 -4.66 9.43
C ASN A 61 -8.11 -4.70 8.45
N MET A 62 -8.28 -5.84 7.79
CA MET A 62 -9.36 -6.06 6.83
C MET A 62 -9.95 -7.45 7.06
N PRO A 63 -11.24 -7.64 6.75
CA PRO A 63 -11.84 -8.95 6.85
C PRO A 63 -11.26 -9.91 5.81
N GLU A 64 -11.36 -11.18 6.08
CA GLU A 64 -10.92 -12.29 5.23
C GLU A 64 -9.40 -12.39 5.12
N LEU A 65 -8.77 -11.54 4.29
CA LEU A 65 -7.32 -11.51 4.16
C LEU A 65 -6.82 -10.13 4.56
N ASP A 66 -6.02 -10.07 5.62
CA ASP A 66 -5.49 -8.81 6.13
C ASP A 66 -4.23 -8.35 5.38
N GLY A 67 -3.67 -7.21 5.80
CA GLY A 67 -2.48 -6.66 5.17
C GLY A 67 -1.28 -7.60 5.25
N ALA A 68 -1.13 -8.31 6.35
CA ALA A 68 -0.05 -9.30 6.48
C ALA A 68 -0.20 -10.41 5.46
N GLY A 69 -1.44 -10.83 5.19
CA GLY A 69 -1.72 -11.83 4.17
C GLY A 69 -1.35 -11.35 2.77
N VAL A 70 -1.60 -10.08 2.48
CA VAL A 70 -1.20 -9.48 1.20
C VAL A 70 0.33 -9.50 1.08
N VAL A 71 1.05 -9.12 2.13
CA VAL A 71 2.52 -9.14 2.11
C VAL A 71 3.03 -10.55 1.83
N ARG A 72 2.50 -11.54 2.53
CA ARG A 72 2.91 -12.94 2.31
C ARG A 72 2.66 -13.39 0.89
N ALA A 73 1.50 -13.04 0.32
CA ALA A 73 1.19 -13.42 -1.05
C ALA A 73 2.17 -12.80 -2.03
N VAL A 74 2.46 -11.51 -1.90
CA VAL A 74 3.39 -10.84 -2.80
C VAL A 74 4.78 -11.45 -2.71
N ARG A 75 5.26 -11.73 -1.50
CA ARG A 75 6.62 -12.24 -1.31
C ARG A 75 6.76 -13.72 -1.61
N GLN A 76 5.78 -14.54 -1.19
CA GLN A 76 5.92 -16.00 -1.24
C GLN A 76 5.23 -16.62 -2.43
N VAL A 77 4.10 -16.08 -2.88
CA VAL A 77 3.36 -16.64 -4.01
C VAL A 77 3.77 -15.98 -5.31
N PHE A 78 3.68 -14.66 -5.38
CA PHE A 78 4.08 -13.92 -6.58
C PHE A 78 5.59 -13.77 -6.71
N LYS A 79 6.32 -13.92 -5.61
CA LYS A 79 7.78 -13.82 -5.55
C LYS A 79 8.28 -12.50 -6.11
N LYS A 80 7.66 -11.42 -5.66
CA LYS A 80 8.00 -10.06 -6.11
C LYS A 80 8.53 -9.21 -4.97
N ASP A 81 9.37 -8.25 -5.33
CA ASP A 81 9.98 -7.32 -4.40
C ASP A 81 9.28 -5.96 -4.38
N THR A 82 8.09 -5.90 -4.95
CA THR A 82 7.30 -4.66 -4.98
C THR A 82 7.23 -4.04 -3.59
N PRO A 83 7.56 -2.75 -3.44
CA PRO A 83 7.45 -2.12 -2.13
C PRO A 83 6.03 -2.16 -1.59
N ILE A 84 5.91 -2.49 -0.31
CA ILE A 84 4.62 -2.56 0.36
C ILE A 84 4.68 -1.70 1.62
N ILE A 85 3.74 -0.79 1.76
CA ILE A 85 3.59 0.03 2.96
C ILE A 85 2.29 -0.37 3.65
N LEU A 86 2.39 -0.77 4.91
CA LEU A 86 1.23 -1.13 5.72
C LEU A 86 0.72 0.09 6.46
N ILE A 87 -0.59 0.23 6.54
CA ILE A 87 -1.26 1.32 7.23
C ILE A 87 -2.19 0.71 8.27
N THR A 88 -2.04 1.09 9.54
CA THR A 88 -2.80 0.46 10.61
C THR A 88 -3.26 1.48 11.64
N THR A 89 -4.34 1.15 12.34
CA THR A 89 -4.79 1.93 13.50
C THR A 89 -4.07 1.52 14.77
N LYS A 90 -3.43 0.34 14.75
CA LYS A 90 -2.69 -0.17 15.90
C LYS A 90 -1.21 -0.04 15.62
N GLY A 91 -0.52 0.75 16.42
CA GLY A 91 0.91 0.96 16.24
C GLY A 91 1.69 0.70 17.48
N GLY A 92 1.99 -0.56 17.78
CA GLY A 92 2.95 -0.90 18.78
C GLY A 92 4.29 -1.18 18.15
N HIS A 93 5.37 -0.96 18.90
CA HIS A 93 6.71 -1.23 18.41
C HIS A 93 6.86 -2.69 17.96
N GLN A 94 6.29 -3.62 18.72
CA GLN A 94 6.36 -5.04 18.40
C GLN A 94 5.59 -5.39 17.14
N ASP A 95 4.44 -4.77 16.94
CA ASP A 95 3.64 -5.01 15.74
C ASP A 95 4.38 -4.53 14.51
N ARG A 96 5.02 -3.38 14.60
CA ARG A 96 5.80 -2.84 13.50
C ARG A 96 6.95 -3.76 13.10
N GLU A 97 7.72 -4.23 14.09
CA GLU A 97 8.83 -5.14 13.82
C GLU A 97 8.36 -6.44 13.19
N ARG A 98 7.28 -7.01 13.72
CA ARG A 98 6.71 -8.23 13.19
C ARG A 98 6.28 -8.06 11.73
N ASP A 99 5.58 -6.96 11.45
CA ASP A 99 5.04 -6.72 10.12
C ASP A 99 6.15 -6.44 9.10
N LEU A 100 7.17 -5.71 9.50
CA LEU A 100 8.33 -5.48 8.64
C LEU A 100 9.10 -6.78 8.39
N ALA A 101 9.16 -7.65 9.39
CA ALA A 101 9.83 -8.95 9.25
C ALA A 101 9.12 -9.85 8.25
N LEU A 102 7.82 -9.65 8.01
CA LEU A 102 7.09 -10.40 6.98
C LEU A 102 7.48 -9.97 5.56
N GLY A 103 8.12 -8.83 5.42
CA GLY A 103 8.56 -8.33 4.13
C GLY A 103 7.98 -6.99 3.73
N ALA A 104 7.25 -6.32 4.61
CA ALA A 104 6.78 -4.97 4.35
C ALA A 104 7.96 -4.00 4.38
N ASN A 105 7.89 -2.97 3.55
CA ASN A 105 8.96 -1.97 3.44
C ASN A 105 8.72 -0.75 4.31
N GLY A 106 7.46 -0.42 4.55
CA GLY A 106 7.11 0.73 5.34
C GLY A 106 5.89 0.47 6.20
N TYR A 107 5.63 1.38 7.12
CA TYR A 107 4.60 1.20 8.12
C TYR A 107 4.12 2.56 8.58
N PHE A 108 2.83 2.80 8.49
CA PHE A 108 2.20 4.02 9.00
C PHE A 108 1.13 3.67 10.00
N THR A 109 1.00 4.51 11.02
CA THR A 109 -0.09 4.43 11.98
C THR A 109 -1.08 5.54 11.66
N LYS A 110 -2.37 5.22 11.68
CA LYS A 110 -3.42 6.23 11.51
C LYS A 110 -3.58 7.03 12.80
N PRO A 111 -3.84 8.34 12.74
CA PRO A 111 -4.01 9.14 11.52
C PRO A 111 -2.67 9.40 10.85
N LEU A 112 -2.69 9.45 9.53
CA LEU A 112 -1.48 9.64 8.74
C LEU A 112 -0.96 11.06 8.91
N LYS A 113 0.35 11.17 9.09
CA LYS A 113 1.04 12.46 9.08
C LYS A 113 1.49 12.72 7.65
N ILE A 114 0.90 13.69 7.01
CA ILE A 114 1.07 13.91 5.58
C ILE A 114 2.52 14.15 5.16
N PRO A 115 3.32 14.97 5.87
CA PRO A 115 4.73 15.12 5.47
C PRO A 115 5.51 13.81 5.43
N GLU A 116 5.31 12.95 6.43
CA GLU A 116 5.99 11.66 6.49
C GLU A 116 5.47 10.70 5.45
N PHE A 117 4.16 10.71 5.20
CA PHE A 117 3.52 9.91 4.16
C PHE A 117 4.14 10.26 2.80
N ARG A 118 4.20 11.55 2.47
CA ARG A 118 4.75 12.00 1.20
C ARG A 118 6.20 11.58 1.03
N GLU A 119 7.01 11.74 2.08
CA GLU A 119 8.41 11.37 2.04
C GLU A 119 8.60 9.89 1.74
N GLN A 120 7.82 9.03 2.41
CA GLN A 120 7.92 7.58 2.21
C GLN A 120 7.46 7.18 0.81
N ILE A 121 6.37 7.76 0.32
CA ILE A 121 5.88 7.43 -1.02
C ILE A 121 6.94 7.76 -2.05
N LEU A 122 7.52 8.94 -1.98
CA LEU A 122 8.56 9.35 -2.93
C LEU A 122 9.78 8.45 -2.86
N LYS A 123 10.15 8.03 -1.66
CA LYS A 123 11.30 7.16 -1.45
C LYS A 123 11.17 5.85 -2.25
N TYR A 124 9.98 5.28 -2.32
CA TYR A 124 9.78 3.99 -2.96
C TYR A 124 9.43 4.09 -4.45
N LEU A 125 9.11 5.26 -4.94
CA LEU A 125 8.72 5.43 -6.35
C LEU A 125 9.77 6.13 -7.20
N VAL A 126 10.77 6.72 -6.57
CA VAL A 126 11.78 7.50 -7.31
C VAL A 126 13.11 6.80 -7.39
#